data_3eb7328df0b39ca9da91ba2ee1c1d1f3
#
_entry.id   3eb7328df0b39ca9da91ba2ee1c1d1f3
#
_cell.length_a   1.000
_cell.length_b   1.000
_cell.length_c   1.000
_cell.angle_alpha   90.00
_cell.angle_beta   90.00
_cell.angle_gamma   90.00
#
_symmetry.space_group_name_H-M   'P 1'
#
loop_
_entity.id
_entity.type
_entity.pdbx_description
1 polymer ?
#
loop_
_entity_poly.entity_id
_entity_poly.type
_entity_poly.pdbx_seq_one_letter_code
_entity_poly.pdbx_strand_id
1 'polypeptide(L)'
;MNETCLNARWIKKDLTNKEAQDFTVEVLNHMRTRLSDYQEQYGDLYNLEATPAESTAFRLAKHDKQRYPDIITASKDGESPYYTNSSHLPVGFTEDIFEALDIEDNFQTLYTSGTVFHAFLGQRLPDWESCMSLVRKIAENYKLPYYTMSPTYSVCEDHGYLAGEQWKCPICGKEAEVYSRITGYYRPVKNWNAGKVQEFRQRKTYEIKEGQNPHVHEGDSCSCGHAHEEGAPKVTEVMLFTSPTCPNCKIAKMLLDKQHIGYKNIDALSNKELAQAYGVKQAPTLIAPDGDGFRVYENASNIKEFIAKVASSDEQ
;
A
#
# COMPACT_ATOMS: atom_id res chain seq x y z
N MET A 1 12.43 0.82 -6.65
CA MET A 1 11.91 1.10 -8.02
C MET A 1 12.26 2.51 -8.50
N ASN A 2 12.17 3.53 -7.66
CA ASN A 2 12.43 4.91 -8.06
C ASN A 2 13.78 5.09 -8.81
N GLU A 3 14.89 4.70 -8.19
CA GLU A 3 16.23 4.82 -8.80
C GLU A 3 16.44 3.83 -9.96
N THR A 4 15.70 2.73 -10.00
CA THR A 4 15.68 1.83 -11.16
C THR A 4 15.15 2.57 -12.39
N CYS A 5 14.04 3.28 -12.25
CA CYS A 5 13.47 4.07 -13.35
C CYS A 5 14.37 5.23 -13.77
N LEU A 6 15.00 5.93 -12.82
CA LEU A 6 15.95 7.01 -13.10
C LEU A 6 17.19 6.54 -13.87
N ASN A 7 17.69 5.34 -13.56
CA ASN A 7 18.87 4.76 -14.21
C ASN A 7 18.54 3.99 -15.50
N ALA A 8 17.28 3.62 -15.72
CA ALA A 8 16.84 2.95 -16.93
C ALA A 8 16.94 3.87 -18.15
N ARG A 9 17.73 3.45 -19.17
CA ARG A 9 18.04 4.29 -20.34
C ARG A 9 16.82 4.75 -21.13
N TRP A 10 15.73 3.98 -21.07
CA TRP A 10 14.48 4.21 -21.79
C TRP A 10 13.43 4.99 -20.99
N ILE A 11 13.59 5.16 -19.67
CA ILE A 11 12.66 5.91 -18.81
C ILE A 11 13.28 7.24 -18.37
N LYS A 12 14.37 7.19 -17.59
CA LYS A 12 15.10 8.35 -17.03
C LYS A 12 14.20 9.33 -16.27
N LYS A 13 13.18 8.82 -15.61
CA LYS A 13 12.20 9.58 -14.83
C LYS A 13 11.98 8.87 -13.51
N ASP A 14 11.60 9.62 -12.48
CA ASP A 14 11.26 9.09 -11.18
C ASP A 14 9.80 8.60 -11.10
N LEU A 15 9.39 8.04 -9.97
CA LEU A 15 8.06 7.50 -9.77
C LEU A 15 6.94 8.55 -9.72
N THR A 16 7.24 9.83 -9.75
CA THR A 16 6.21 10.88 -9.91
C THR A 16 5.69 10.95 -11.35
N ASN A 17 6.41 10.35 -12.30
CA ASN A 17 6.06 10.34 -13.71
C ASN A 17 5.28 9.06 -14.10
N LYS A 18 4.22 9.23 -14.87
CA LYS A 18 3.31 8.16 -15.29
C LYS A 18 4.01 6.98 -15.99
N GLU A 19 4.99 7.25 -16.86
CA GLU A 19 5.75 6.19 -17.56
C GLU A 19 6.55 5.31 -16.59
N ALA A 20 7.16 5.91 -15.55
CA ALA A 20 7.86 5.18 -14.50
C ALA A 20 6.87 4.40 -13.61
N GLN A 21 5.68 4.95 -13.36
CA GLN A 21 4.60 4.27 -12.63
C GLN A 21 4.13 3.05 -13.41
N ASP A 22 3.84 3.18 -14.69
CA ASP A 22 3.36 2.08 -15.53
C ASP A 22 4.39 0.94 -15.61
N PHE A 23 5.66 1.28 -15.79
CA PHE A 23 6.75 0.31 -15.75
C PHE A 23 6.86 -0.39 -14.38
N THR A 24 6.69 0.35 -13.29
CA THR A 24 6.71 -0.23 -11.94
C THR A 24 5.56 -1.22 -11.73
N VAL A 25 4.36 -0.88 -12.17
CA VAL A 25 3.19 -1.78 -12.14
C VAL A 25 3.45 -3.03 -12.98
N GLU A 26 4.04 -2.90 -14.17
CA GLU A 26 4.41 -4.03 -15.03
C GLU A 26 5.39 -4.97 -14.33
N VAL A 27 6.47 -4.42 -13.72
CA VAL A 27 7.46 -5.22 -12.98
C VAL A 27 6.83 -5.95 -11.80
N LEU A 28 6.02 -5.27 -10.98
CA LEU A 28 5.37 -5.88 -9.83
C LEU A 28 4.38 -7.00 -10.26
N ASN A 29 3.62 -6.78 -11.33
CA ASN A 29 2.74 -7.81 -11.88
C ASN A 29 3.51 -9.00 -12.46
N HIS A 30 4.63 -8.77 -13.14
CA HIS A 30 5.52 -9.83 -13.61
C HIS A 30 6.04 -10.68 -12.43
N MET A 31 6.51 -10.03 -11.35
CA MET A 31 6.97 -10.74 -10.15
C MET A 31 5.83 -11.58 -9.53
N ARG A 32 4.61 -11.04 -9.44
CA ARG A 32 3.44 -11.77 -8.94
C ARG A 32 3.12 -13.01 -9.79
N THR A 33 3.17 -12.87 -11.10
CA THR A 33 2.97 -14.02 -12.03
C THR A 33 4.04 -15.08 -11.78
N ARG A 34 5.32 -14.69 -11.70
CA ARG A 34 6.41 -15.64 -11.44
C ARG A 34 6.26 -16.36 -10.09
N LEU A 35 5.82 -15.67 -9.05
CA LEU A 35 5.56 -16.31 -7.76
C LEU A 35 4.39 -17.32 -7.84
N SER A 36 3.36 -17.03 -8.64
CA SER A 36 2.28 -17.97 -8.89
C SER A 36 2.78 -19.21 -9.63
N ASP A 37 3.64 -19.05 -10.63
CA ASP A 37 4.27 -20.18 -11.35
C ASP A 37 5.10 -21.05 -10.39
N TYR A 38 5.86 -20.43 -9.47
CA TYR A 38 6.63 -21.17 -8.47
C TYR A 38 5.74 -21.91 -7.47
N GLN A 39 4.62 -21.31 -7.06
CA GLN A 39 3.63 -22.01 -6.21
C GLN A 39 3.09 -23.27 -6.90
N GLU A 40 2.83 -23.19 -8.21
CA GLU A 40 2.40 -24.35 -8.98
C GLU A 40 3.50 -25.41 -9.15
N GLN A 41 4.72 -24.95 -9.41
CA GLN A 41 5.86 -25.84 -9.68
C GLN A 41 6.34 -26.57 -8.42
N TYR A 42 6.40 -25.90 -7.28
CA TYR A 42 7.02 -26.42 -6.06
C TYR A 42 6.02 -26.82 -4.98
N GLY A 43 4.77 -26.39 -5.06
CA GLY A 43 3.74 -26.66 -4.05
C GLY A 43 3.86 -25.82 -2.77
N ASP A 44 4.81 -24.88 -2.71
CA ASP A 44 5.06 -23.99 -1.57
C ASP A 44 4.35 -22.65 -1.73
N LEU A 45 4.15 -21.92 -0.62
CA LEU A 45 3.58 -20.58 -0.62
C LEU A 45 4.69 -19.53 -0.72
N TYR A 46 4.54 -18.59 -1.64
CA TYR A 46 5.45 -17.47 -1.85
C TYR A 46 4.73 -16.13 -1.70
N ASN A 47 5.42 -15.15 -1.15
CA ASN A 47 4.95 -13.78 -0.98
C ASN A 47 5.77 -12.80 -1.81
N LEU A 48 5.13 -11.73 -2.31
CA LEU A 48 5.81 -10.54 -2.78
C LEU A 48 5.82 -9.53 -1.65
N GLU A 49 6.99 -9.33 -1.04
CA GLU A 49 7.16 -8.48 0.12
C GLU A 49 7.79 -7.13 -0.25
N ALA A 50 7.22 -6.04 0.28
CA ALA A 50 7.87 -4.73 0.30
C ALA A 50 8.80 -4.67 1.52
N THR A 51 10.03 -5.14 1.39
CA THR A 51 10.99 -5.25 2.48
C THR A 51 11.45 -3.88 2.97
N PRO A 52 11.33 -3.57 4.28
CA PRO A 52 11.91 -2.36 4.86
C PRO A 52 13.43 -2.48 4.93
N ALA A 53 14.13 -1.70 4.10
CA ALA A 53 15.57 -1.81 3.90
C ALA A 53 16.33 -0.63 4.54
N GLU A 54 16.57 -0.65 5.84
CA GLU A 54 17.27 0.43 6.54
C GLU A 54 18.75 0.53 6.19
N SER A 55 19.52 -0.46 6.61
CA SER A 55 20.97 -0.49 6.38
C SER A 55 21.32 -0.89 4.96
N THR A 56 20.52 -1.76 4.37
CA THR A 56 20.76 -2.31 3.03
C THR A 56 20.64 -1.22 1.96
N ALA A 57 19.61 -0.37 2.03
CA ALA A 57 19.41 0.75 1.11
C ALA A 57 20.62 1.71 1.09
N PHE A 58 21.19 2.02 2.25
CA PHE A 58 22.40 2.84 2.36
C PHE A 58 23.64 2.09 1.87
N ARG A 59 23.86 0.85 2.33
CA ARG A 59 25.05 0.07 2.05
C ARG A 59 25.19 -0.23 0.56
N LEU A 60 24.13 -0.68 -0.10
CA LEU A 60 24.14 -0.98 -1.52
C LEU A 60 24.37 0.30 -2.35
N ALA A 61 23.67 1.40 -2.05
CA ALA A 61 23.87 2.66 -2.75
C ALA A 61 25.32 3.17 -2.62
N LYS A 62 25.94 3.02 -1.43
CA LYS A 62 27.35 3.37 -1.21
C LYS A 62 28.30 2.53 -2.06
N HIS A 63 28.11 1.21 -2.13
CA HIS A 63 28.92 0.33 -2.94
C HIS A 63 28.73 0.59 -4.45
N ASP A 64 27.48 0.83 -4.86
CA ASP A 64 27.17 1.11 -6.25
C ASP A 64 27.78 2.45 -6.71
N LYS A 65 27.72 3.52 -5.89
CA LYS A 65 28.41 4.78 -6.19
C LYS A 65 29.93 4.61 -6.30
N GLN A 66 30.55 3.73 -5.52
CA GLN A 66 31.98 3.43 -5.63
C GLN A 66 32.31 2.69 -6.93
N ARG A 67 31.44 1.75 -7.34
CA ARG A 67 31.63 0.90 -8.51
C ARG A 67 31.18 1.54 -9.81
N TYR A 68 30.13 2.35 -9.72
CA TYR A 68 29.50 3.05 -10.84
C TYR A 68 29.27 4.52 -10.45
N PRO A 69 30.29 5.40 -10.61
CA PRO A 69 30.21 6.79 -10.14
C PRO A 69 29.01 7.59 -10.65
N ASP A 70 28.56 7.28 -11.88
CA ASP A 70 27.47 7.97 -12.54
C ASP A 70 26.08 7.44 -12.16
N ILE A 71 25.99 6.38 -11.30
CA ILE A 71 24.70 5.84 -10.89
C ILE A 71 23.90 6.87 -10.09
N ILE A 72 22.62 7.00 -10.41
CA ILE A 72 21.72 7.91 -9.72
C ILE A 72 21.21 7.22 -8.45
N THR A 73 21.35 7.90 -7.31
CA THR A 73 20.80 7.51 -6.01
C THR A 73 19.76 8.55 -5.58
N ALA A 74 19.03 8.31 -4.51
CA ALA A 74 18.01 9.23 -4.02
C ALA A 74 18.60 10.55 -3.49
N SER A 75 19.85 10.54 -3.01
CA SER A 75 20.57 11.73 -2.57
C SER A 75 21.28 12.44 -3.72
N LYS A 76 21.57 13.72 -3.54
CA LYS A 76 22.40 14.51 -4.47
C LYS A 76 23.87 14.10 -4.38
N ASP A 77 24.65 14.45 -5.42
CA ASP A 77 26.08 14.21 -5.40
C ASP A 77 26.76 14.97 -4.25
N GLY A 78 27.69 14.28 -3.59
CA GLY A 78 28.38 14.80 -2.39
C GLY A 78 27.66 14.54 -1.06
N GLU A 79 26.44 14.02 -1.09
CA GLU A 79 25.68 13.63 0.10
C GLU A 79 25.80 12.11 0.35
N SER A 80 25.33 11.63 1.51
CA SER A 80 25.29 10.21 1.82
C SER A 80 24.30 9.48 0.92
N PRO A 81 24.75 8.55 0.05
CA PRO A 81 23.88 7.89 -0.92
C PRO A 81 22.92 6.93 -0.21
N TYR A 82 21.70 6.82 -0.73
CA TYR A 82 20.73 5.80 -0.33
C TYR A 82 19.79 5.49 -1.51
N TYR A 83 19.10 4.37 -1.43
CA TYR A 83 18.01 3.99 -2.33
C TYR A 83 16.68 4.14 -1.62
N THR A 84 15.67 4.62 -2.35
CA THR A 84 14.28 4.61 -1.88
C THR A 84 13.83 3.16 -1.67
N ASN A 85 13.12 2.90 -0.56
CA ASN A 85 12.64 1.55 -0.27
C ASN A 85 11.59 1.10 -1.28
N SER A 86 11.67 -0.17 -1.70
CA SER A 86 10.67 -0.87 -2.52
C SER A 86 10.16 -0.03 -3.70
N SER A 87 8.87 0.29 -3.75
CA SER A 87 8.24 1.15 -4.74
C SER A 87 7.71 2.46 -4.14
N HIS A 88 8.24 2.89 -2.99
CA HIS A 88 7.85 4.16 -2.40
C HIS A 88 8.28 5.35 -3.25
N LEU A 89 7.51 6.42 -3.14
CA LEU A 89 7.84 7.71 -3.73
C LEU A 89 9.08 8.33 -3.05
N PRO A 90 9.82 9.21 -3.76
CA PRO A 90 10.84 10.02 -3.13
C PRO A 90 10.29 10.79 -1.94
N VAL A 91 10.96 10.74 -0.79
CA VAL A 91 10.49 11.33 0.48
C VAL A 91 10.34 12.85 0.44
N GLY A 92 10.91 13.50 -0.55
CA GLY A 92 10.80 14.95 -0.80
C GLY A 92 9.81 15.31 -1.90
N PHE A 93 8.92 14.40 -2.32
CA PHE A 93 8.03 14.64 -3.45
C PHE A 93 6.98 15.71 -3.13
N THR A 94 6.13 15.47 -2.15
CA THR A 94 4.98 16.35 -1.87
C THR A 94 4.72 16.51 -0.37
N GLU A 95 4.04 17.58 0.00
CA GLU A 95 3.48 17.83 1.33
C GLU A 95 1.99 17.46 1.41
N ASP A 96 1.38 17.13 0.26
CA ASP A 96 0.00 16.66 0.17
C ASP A 96 -0.05 15.14 0.29
N ILE A 97 -0.70 14.68 1.38
CA ILE A 97 -0.84 13.25 1.65
C ILE A 97 -1.68 12.54 0.58
N PHE A 98 -2.71 13.20 0.03
CA PHE A 98 -3.59 12.58 -0.94
C PHE A 98 -2.94 12.47 -2.31
N GLU A 99 -2.12 13.46 -2.71
CA GLU A 99 -1.31 13.36 -3.93
C GLU A 99 -0.33 12.18 -3.86
N ALA A 100 0.27 11.94 -2.69
CA ALA A 100 1.12 10.77 -2.51
C ALA A 100 0.32 9.45 -2.53
N LEU A 101 -0.84 9.42 -1.89
CA LEU A 101 -1.70 8.24 -1.83
C LEU A 101 -2.26 7.85 -3.19
N ASP A 102 -2.60 8.80 -4.06
CA ASP A 102 -3.09 8.57 -5.42
C ASP A 102 -2.09 7.74 -6.27
N ILE A 103 -0.80 7.93 -6.02
CA ILE A 103 0.25 7.17 -6.68
C ILE A 103 0.55 5.86 -5.95
N GLU A 104 0.74 5.93 -4.63
CA GLU A 104 1.15 4.78 -3.80
C GLU A 104 0.10 3.66 -3.78
N ASP A 105 -1.19 3.98 -3.84
CA ASP A 105 -2.28 3.01 -3.86
C ASP A 105 -2.15 2.02 -5.03
N ASN A 106 -1.65 2.49 -6.18
CA ASN A 106 -1.41 1.67 -7.36
C ASN A 106 -0.29 0.65 -7.18
N PHE A 107 0.69 0.93 -6.31
CA PHE A 107 1.84 0.05 -6.05
C PHE A 107 1.62 -0.84 -4.85
N GLN A 108 1.17 -0.25 -3.74
CA GLN A 108 1.04 -0.90 -2.44
C GLN A 108 0.07 -2.08 -2.48
N THR A 109 -0.99 -1.98 -3.29
CA THR A 109 -1.99 -3.05 -3.49
C THR A 109 -1.46 -4.25 -4.28
N LEU A 110 -0.32 -4.14 -4.93
CA LEU A 110 0.30 -5.22 -5.70
C LEU A 110 1.17 -6.14 -4.83
N TYR A 111 1.59 -5.69 -3.66
CA TYR A 111 2.30 -6.53 -2.69
C TYR A 111 1.34 -7.45 -1.95
N THR A 112 1.84 -8.59 -1.52
CA THR A 112 1.08 -9.56 -0.72
C THR A 112 1.53 -9.58 0.74
N SER A 113 2.64 -8.88 1.06
CA SER A 113 3.24 -8.80 2.39
C SER A 113 4.10 -7.55 2.54
N GLY A 114 4.32 -7.13 3.78
CA GLY A 114 5.34 -6.16 4.22
C GLY A 114 5.13 -4.72 3.76
N THR A 115 4.09 -4.42 2.98
CA THR A 115 3.86 -3.07 2.48
C THR A 115 3.23 -2.18 3.54
N VAL A 116 3.66 -0.92 3.59
CA VAL A 116 3.13 0.10 4.49
C VAL A 116 3.36 1.50 3.93
N PHE A 117 2.36 2.34 4.01
CA PHE A 117 2.50 3.77 3.76
C PHE A 117 2.72 4.52 5.08
N HIS A 118 3.86 5.18 5.23
CA HIS A 118 4.15 6.01 6.39
C HIS A 118 3.80 7.47 6.11
N ALA A 119 2.69 7.94 6.68
CA ALA A 119 2.36 9.36 6.67
C ALA A 119 3.25 10.09 7.68
N PHE A 120 4.37 10.62 7.23
CA PHE A 120 5.28 11.42 8.04
C PHE A 120 4.67 12.80 8.31
N LEU A 121 4.26 13.03 9.55
CA LEU A 121 3.70 14.30 10.00
C LEU A 121 4.79 15.13 10.70
N GLY A 122 4.82 16.43 10.44
CA GLY A 122 5.78 17.33 11.08
C GLY A 122 5.60 17.40 12.59
N GLN A 123 4.38 17.21 13.07
CA GLN A 123 4.03 17.17 14.48
C GLN A 123 2.77 16.33 14.70
N ARG A 124 2.39 16.10 15.96
CA ARG A 124 1.16 15.44 16.32
C ARG A 124 -0.05 16.22 15.81
N LEU A 125 -1.08 15.51 15.33
CA LEU A 125 -2.37 16.11 15.00
C LEU A 125 -2.99 16.75 16.25
N PRO A 126 -3.76 17.85 16.10
CA PRO A 126 -4.23 18.67 17.23
C PRO A 126 -5.12 17.88 18.20
N ASP A 127 -5.97 17.01 17.66
CA ASP A 127 -6.94 16.23 18.41
C ASP A 127 -7.17 14.85 17.79
N TRP A 128 -7.93 14.00 18.47
CA TRP A 128 -8.24 12.65 18.02
C TRP A 128 -9.29 12.65 16.90
N GLU A 129 -10.17 13.65 16.84
CA GLU A 129 -11.20 13.82 15.82
C GLU A 129 -10.54 14.06 14.45
N SER A 130 -9.54 14.92 14.41
CA SER A 130 -8.72 15.15 13.20
C SER A 130 -8.02 13.88 12.73
N CYS A 131 -7.46 13.10 13.67
CA CYS A 131 -6.84 11.82 13.36
C CYS A 131 -7.88 10.82 12.81
N MET A 132 -9.02 10.69 13.46
CA MET A 132 -10.11 9.81 13.04
C MET A 132 -10.64 10.19 11.66
N SER A 133 -10.82 11.49 11.40
CA SER A 133 -11.28 12.00 10.09
C SER A 133 -10.30 11.65 8.98
N LEU A 134 -8.99 11.85 9.21
CA LEU A 134 -7.95 11.51 8.23
C LEU A 134 -7.92 10.00 7.96
N VAL A 135 -7.91 9.18 9.03
CA VAL A 135 -7.92 7.71 8.91
C VAL A 135 -9.15 7.24 8.12
N ARG A 136 -10.34 7.78 8.42
CA ARG A 136 -11.57 7.45 7.71
C ARG A 136 -11.48 7.83 6.23
N LYS A 137 -11.04 9.06 5.90
CA LYS A 137 -10.87 9.51 4.52
C LYS A 137 -9.94 8.58 3.73
N ILE A 138 -8.83 8.14 4.33
CA ILE A 138 -7.92 7.21 3.68
C ILE A 138 -8.59 5.84 3.50
N ALA A 139 -9.20 5.28 4.53
CA ALA A 139 -9.80 3.96 4.50
C ALA A 139 -11.01 3.86 3.53
N GLU A 140 -11.76 4.95 3.36
CA GLU A 140 -12.93 5.00 2.48
C GLU A 140 -12.57 5.23 0.99
N ASN A 141 -11.40 5.83 0.70
CA ASN A 141 -11.05 6.25 -0.66
C ASN A 141 -9.88 5.47 -1.28
N TYR A 142 -9.07 4.79 -0.48
CA TYR A 142 -7.88 4.05 -0.93
C TYR A 142 -7.93 2.58 -0.53
N LYS A 143 -7.21 1.74 -1.27
CA LYS A 143 -7.15 0.27 -1.07
C LYS A 143 -5.89 -0.16 -0.34
N LEU A 144 -5.07 0.78 0.12
CA LEU A 144 -3.82 0.49 0.83
C LEU A 144 -4.05 -0.48 1.99
N PRO A 145 -3.31 -1.59 2.06
CA PRO A 145 -3.53 -2.61 3.10
C PRO A 145 -3.09 -2.16 4.49
N TYR A 146 -2.11 -1.22 4.56
CA TYR A 146 -1.57 -0.73 5.82
C TYR A 146 -0.95 0.66 5.69
N TYR A 147 -1.30 1.54 6.59
CA TYR A 147 -0.70 2.88 6.70
C TYR A 147 -0.57 3.32 8.15
N THR A 148 0.33 4.27 8.42
CA THR A 148 0.60 4.77 9.76
C THR A 148 0.64 6.29 9.79
N MET A 149 0.08 6.89 10.85
CA MET A 149 0.30 8.29 11.18
C MET A 149 1.59 8.40 12.02
N SER A 150 2.59 9.06 11.49
CA SER A 150 3.94 9.07 12.04
C SER A 150 4.42 10.50 12.35
N PRO A 151 3.99 11.11 13.49
CA PRO A 151 4.46 12.43 13.88
C PRO A 151 5.94 12.39 14.28
N THR A 152 6.65 13.46 14.00
CA THR A 152 7.97 13.72 14.58
C THR A 152 7.79 14.40 15.93
N TYR A 153 8.62 14.05 16.91
CA TYR A 153 8.65 14.69 18.21
C TYR A 153 10.08 14.72 18.76
N SER A 154 10.30 15.55 19.76
CA SER A 154 11.60 15.63 20.42
C SER A 154 11.47 15.44 21.93
N VAL A 155 12.56 15.07 22.57
CA VAL A 155 12.61 14.85 24.02
C VAL A 155 13.78 15.62 24.62
N CYS A 156 13.50 16.50 25.53
CA CYS A 156 14.49 17.14 26.38
C CYS A 156 14.61 16.36 27.68
N GLU A 157 15.82 16.14 28.15
CA GLU A 157 16.08 15.41 29.42
C GLU A 157 15.41 16.09 30.62
N ASP A 158 15.39 17.44 30.67
CA ASP A 158 14.84 18.20 31.80
C ASP A 158 13.33 18.49 31.64
N HIS A 159 12.84 18.67 30.38
CA HIS A 159 11.49 19.17 30.10
C HIS A 159 10.58 18.15 29.41
N GLY A 160 11.11 16.93 29.11
CA GLY A 160 10.33 15.84 28.50
C GLY A 160 9.94 16.12 27.05
N TYR A 161 8.71 15.81 26.71
CA TYR A 161 8.16 15.86 25.35
C TYR A 161 8.10 17.27 24.78
N LEU A 162 8.57 17.41 23.54
CA LEU A 162 8.50 18.62 22.72
C LEU A 162 7.84 18.28 21.40
N ALA A 163 6.88 19.09 20.94
CA ALA A 163 6.22 18.88 19.66
C ALA A 163 7.16 19.16 18.48
N GLY A 164 7.10 18.30 17.47
CA GLY A 164 7.85 18.46 16.23
C GLY A 164 9.36 18.24 16.37
N GLU A 165 10.09 18.70 15.35
CA GLU A 165 11.55 18.59 15.26
C GLU A 165 12.22 19.73 16.00
N GLN A 166 12.75 19.46 17.19
CA GLN A 166 13.43 20.43 18.06
C GLN A 166 14.79 19.88 18.47
N TRP A 167 15.88 20.28 17.80
CA TRP A 167 17.25 19.87 18.14
C TRP A 167 17.76 20.54 19.40
N LYS A 168 17.15 21.65 19.79
CA LYS A 168 17.41 22.34 21.05
C LYS A 168 16.09 22.60 21.77
N CYS A 169 16.10 22.38 23.06
CA CYS A 169 14.94 22.65 23.90
C CYS A 169 14.63 24.17 23.91
N PRO A 170 13.41 24.60 23.55
CA PRO A 170 13.03 26.01 23.55
C PRO A 170 12.96 26.62 24.95
N ILE A 171 12.91 25.77 26.01
CA ILE A 171 12.79 26.22 27.39
C ILE A 171 14.18 26.45 28.01
N CYS A 172 15.12 25.48 27.88
CA CYS A 172 16.43 25.58 28.54
C CYS A 172 17.61 25.69 27.58
N GLY A 173 17.40 25.62 26.26
CA GLY A 173 18.47 25.73 25.26
C GLY A 173 19.38 24.50 25.14
N LYS A 174 19.22 23.46 26.01
CA LYS A 174 19.98 22.22 25.92
C LYS A 174 19.63 21.44 24.68
N GLU A 175 20.52 20.53 24.25
CA GLU A 175 20.24 19.58 23.19
C GLU A 175 19.03 18.72 23.53
N ALA A 176 18.18 18.47 22.53
CA ALA A 176 17.05 17.56 22.62
C ALA A 176 17.17 16.45 21.58
N GLU A 177 16.67 15.27 21.91
CA GLU A 177 16.68 14.13 21.02
C GLU A 177 15.46 14.15 20.10
N VAL A 178 15.68 14.23 18.79
CA VAL A 178 14.61 14.15 17.78
C VAL A 178 14.29 12.70 17.49
N TYR A 179 13.02 12.32 17.65
CA TYR A 179 12.49 11.00 17.35
C TYR A 179 11.61 11.03 16.11
N SER A 180 11.87 10.14 15.19
CA SER A 180 11.02 9.88 14.03
C SER A 180 11.01 8.41 13.69
N ARG A 181 10.05 7.98 12.85
CA ARG A 181 10.00 6.60 12.38
C ARG A 181 11.08 6.40 11.32
N ILE A 182 11.97 5.43 11.55
CA ILE A 182 13.03 5.11 10.59
C ILE A 182 12.47 4.26 9.43
N THR A 183 11.86 3.13 9.74
CA THR A 183 11.05 2.31 8.82
C THR A 183 9.84 1.76 9.56
N GLY A 184 10.02 0.73 10.39
CA GLY A 184 8.93 0.11 11.14
C GLY A 184 8.73 0.68 12.56
N TYR A 185 9.69 1.40 13.12
CA TYR A 185 9.70 1.82 14.54
C TYR A 185 10.34 3.19 14.75
N TYR A 186 10.04 3.83 15.89
CA TYR A 186 10.63 5.09 16.30
C TYR A 186 12.04 4.89 16.88
N ARG A 187 12.95 5.79 16.49
CA ARG A 187 14.32 5.82 17.02
C ARG A 187 14.86 7.24 16.98
N PRO A 188 15.73 7.63 17.94
CA PRO A 188 16.43 8.91 17.85
C PRO A 188 17.18 9.05 16.53
N VAL A 189 16.95 10.13 15.80
CA VAL A 189 17.53 10.37 14.46
C VAL A 189 19.05 10.35 14.50
N LYS A 190 19.66 10.83 15.61
CA LYS A 190 21.11 10.81 15.82
C LYS A 190 21.73 9.39 15.77
N ASN A 191 20.93 8.35 16.00
CA ASN A 191 21.36 6.95 16.01
C ASN A 191 21.13 6.23 14.67
N TRP A 192 20.70 6.96 13.63
CA TRP A 192 20.47 6.39 12.32
C TRP A 192 21.76 6.29 11.52
N ASN A 193 21.81 5.40 10.52
CA ASN A 193 22.91 5.39 9.57
C ASN A 193 22.89 6.65 8.67
N ALA A 194 24.03 6.99 8.07
CA ALA A 194 24.18 8.23 7.33
C ALA A 194 23.18 8.39 6.16
N GLY A 195 22.84 7.31 5.46
CA GLY A 195 21.84 7.33 4.38
C GLY A 195 20.43 7.62 4.90
N LYS A 196 20.05 7.04 6.06
CA LYS A 196 18.75 7.31 6.67
C LYS A 196 18.67 8.70 7.31
N VAL A 197 19.76 9.23 7.84
CA VAL A 197 19.84 10.64 8.26
C VAL A 197 19.67 11.57 7.06
N GLN A 198 20.26 11.23 5.92
CA GLN A 198 20.11 12.00 4.69
C GLN A 198 18.66 11.94 4.17
N GLU A 199 18.05 10.75 4.16
CA GLU A 199 16.63 10.60 3.84
C GLU A 199 15.75 11.46 4.75
N PHE A 200 16.00 11.47 6.07
CA PHE A 200 15.24 12.28 7.02
C PHE A 200 15.34 13.78 6.71
N ARG A 201 16.53 14.28 6.37
CA ARG A 201 16.74 15.69 5.97
C ARG A 201 16.00 16.10 4.71
N GLN A 202 15.75 15.14 3.82
CA GLN A 202 15.06 15.35 2.55
C GLN A 202 13.56 15.13 2.65
N ARG A 203 13.07 14.57 3.77
CA ARG A 203 11.63 14.35 3.97
C ARG A 203 10.87 15.66 3.94
N LYS A 204 9.85 15.69 3.11
CA LYS A 204 8.73 16.59 3.31
C LYS A 204 7.73 15.92 4.24
N THR A 205 7.25 16.68 5.22
CA THR A 205 6.18 16.21 6.11
C THR A 205 4.85 16.59 5.53
N TYR A 206 3.89 15.67 5.63
CA TYR A 206 2.54 15.95 5.15
C TYR A 206 1.87 16.98 6.04
N GLU A 207 1.33 18.02 5.40
CA GLU A 207 0.50 19.04 6.03
C GLU A 207 -0.97 18.63 5.89
N ILE A 208 -1.66 18.47 7.02
CA ILE A 208 -3.09 18.17 7.03
C ILE A 208 -3.84 19.48 7.12
N LYS A 209 -4.42 19.91 6.00
CA LYS A 209 -5.20 21.14 5.91
C LYS A 209 -6.67 20.88 6.23
N GLU A 210 -7.30 21.79 6.94
CA GLU A 210 -8.74 21.73 7.21
C GLU A 210 -9.52 21.75 5.88
N GLY A 211 -10.47 20.82 5.73
CA GLY A 211 -11.24 20.69 4.49
C GLY A 211 -10.55 19.95 3.34
N GLN A 212 -9.29 19.54 3.49
CA GLN A 212 -8.60 18.75 2.47
C GLN A 212 -9.30 17.39 2.26
N ASN A 213 -9.59 17.05 1.01
CA ASN A 213 -10.22 15.80 0.61
C ASN A 213 -9.33 15.03 -0.37
N PRO A 214 -9.49 13.70 -0.45
CA PRO A 214 -8.89 12.91 -1.52
C PRO A 214 -9.22 13.51 -2.89
N HIS A 215 -8.28 13.44 -3.80
CA HIS A 215 -8.52 13.84 -5.18
C HIS A 215 -9.48 12.83 -5.79
N VAL A 216 -10.65 13.29 -6.23
CA VAL A 216 -11.62 12.41 -6.86
C VAL A 216 -11.08 12.10 -8.26
N HIS A 217 -10.60 10.90 -8.47
CA HIS A 217 -10.38 10.39 -9.83
C HIS A 217 -11.76 10.26 -10.48
N GLU A 218 -12.02 11.05 -11.50
CA GLU A 218 -13.21 10.89 -12.35
C GLU A 218 -13.15 9.48 -12.96
N GLY A 219 -13.87 8.53 -12.35
CA GLY A 219 -13.92 7.13 -12.78
C GLY A 219 -14.29 6.12 -11.70
N ASP A 220 -14.01 6.42 -10.42
CA ASP A 220 -14.32 5.49 -9.32
C ASP A 220 -15.16 6.17 -8.22
N SER A 221 -16.43 6.41 -8.50
CA SER A 221 -17.37 6.72 -7.44
C SER A 221 -17.64 5.45 -6.61
N CYS A 222 -16.99 5.35 -5.47
CA CYS A 222 -17.33 4.35 -4.47
C CYS A 222 -18.66 4.76 -3.82
N SER A 223 -19.76 4.33 -4.41
CA SER A 223 -21.05 4.41 -3.75
C SER A 223 -21.20 3.25 -2.77
N CYS A 224 -20.77 3.44 -1.53
CA CYS A 224 -21.22 2.61 -0.41
C CYS A 224 -22.65 3.06 -0.04
N GLY A 225 -23.57 2.88 -0.93
CA GLY A 225 -24.99 3.09 -0.73
C GLY A 225 -25.73 1.95 -1.38
N HIS A 226 -26.51 1.22 -0.60
CA HIS A 226 -27.46 0.28 -1.14
C HIS A 226 -28.43 1.04 -2.05
N ALA A 227 -28.17 1.03 -3.34
CA ALA A 227 -29.15 1.39 -4.34
C ALA A 227 -29.38 0.13 -5.18
N HIS A 228 -30.54 -0.47 -5.02
CA HIS A 228 -31.08 -1.42 -5.98
C HIS A 228 -31.25 -0.68 -7.30
N GLU A 229 -30.31 -0.85 -8.25
CA GLU A 229 -30.56 -0.52 -9.64
C GLU A 229 -31.37 -1.64 -10.26
N GLU A 230 -32.54 -1.29 -10.76
CA GLU A 230 -33.38 -2.15 -11.57
C GLU A 230 -32.61 -2.52 -12.86
N GLY A 231 -32.19 -3.81 -12.96
CA GLY A 231 -31.56 -4.33 -14.16
C GLY A 231 -30.42 -5.33 -13.97
N ALA A 232 -30.00 -5.66 -12.75
CA ALA A 232 -28.99 -6.68 -12.53
C ALA A 232 -29.52 -8.07 -12.95
N PRO A 233 -28.74 -8.88 -13.69
CA PRO A 233 -29.18 -10.21 -14.11
C PRO A 233 -29.38 -11.09 -12.88
N LYS A 234 -30.48 -11.90 -12.86
CA LYS A 234 -30.76 -12.85 -11.77
C LYS A 234 -29.61 -13.85 -11.65
N VAL A 235 -29.07 -13.96 -10.44
CA VAL A 235 -28.02 -14.93 -10.09
C VAL A 235 -28.71 -16.23 -9.64
N THR A 236 -28.47 -17.31 -10.35
CA THR A 236 -29.05 -18.62 -10.05
C THR A 236 -28.02 -19.64 -9.54
N GLU A 237 -26.74 -19.32 -9.66
CA GLU A 237 -25.62 -20.17 -9.25
C GLU A 237 -24.52 -19.33 -8.57
N VAL A 238 -23.74 -19.96 -7.70
CA VAL A 238 -22.58 -19.30 -7.08
C VAL A 238 -21.51 -19.06 -8.12
N MET A 239 -21.05 -17.84 -8.26
CA MET A 239 -20.00 -17.43 -9.19
C MET A 239 -18.77 -16.94 -8.44
N LEU A 240 -17.60 -17.41 -8.81
CA LEU A 240 -16.32 -16.95 -8.27
C LEU A 240 -15.53 -16.21 -9.34
N PHE A 241 -15.41 -14.91 -9.19
CA PHE A 241 -14.57 -14.08 -10.03
C PHE A 241 -13.12 -14.14 -9.57
N THR A 242 -12.24 -14.53 -10.47
CA THR A 242 -10.81 -14.75 -10.19
C THR A 242 -9.94 -13.99 -11.20
N SER A 243 -8.67 -13.83 -10.86
CA SER A 243 -7.64 -13.35 -11.78
C SER A 243 -6.51 -14.40 -11.84
N PRO A 244 -5.88 -14.62 -13.00
CA PRO A 244 -4.77 -15.57 -13.15
C PRO A 244 -3.62 -15.33 -12.19
N THR A 245 -3.35 -14.07 -11.85
CA THR A 245 -2.23 -13.65 -11.00
C THR A 245 -2.58 -13.50 -9.52
N CYS A 246 -3.80 -13.87 -9.11
CA CYS A 246 -4.28 -13.65 -7.74
C CYS A 246 -4.02 -14.86 -6.82
N PRO A 247 -3.09 -14.79 -5.85
CA PRO A 247 -2.83 -15.88 -4.91
C PRO A 247 -4.05 -16.24 -4.05
N ASN A 248 -4.81 -15.23 -3.62
CA ASN A 248 -6.00 -15.40 -2.81
C ASN A 248 -7.13 -16.12 -3.54
N CYS A 249 -7.14 -16.09 -4.88
CA CYS A 249 -8.11 -16.83 -5.69
C CYS A 249 -7.91 -18.34 -5.56
N LYS A 250 -6.66 -18.81 -5.46
CA LYS A 250 -6.36 -20.23 -5.21
C LYS A 250 -6.86 -20.67 -3.83
N ILE A 251 -6.65 -19.82 -2.83
CA ILE A 251 -7.15 -20.07 -1.45
C ILE A 251 -8.68 -20.15 -1.46
N ALA A 252 -9.35 -19.22 -2.12
CA ALA A 252 -10.81 -19.23 -2.22
C ALA A 252 -11.34 -20.50 -2.89
N LYS A 253 -10.75 -20.92 -4.01
CA LYS A 253 -11.10 -22.19 -4.71
C LYS A 253 -10.91 -23.40 -3.78
N MET A 254 -9.74 -23.52 -3.17
CA MET A 254 -9.44 -24.63 -2.25
C MET A 254 -10.41 -24.69 -1.08
N LEU A 255 -10.84 -23.56 -0.54
CA LEU A 255 -11.80 -23.50 0.56
C LEU A 255 -13.21 -23.92 0.13
N LEU A 256 -13.66 -23.50 -1.05
CA LEU A 256 -14.95 -23.89 -1.62
C LEU A 256 -14.96 -25.39 -1.99
N ASP A 257 -13.90 -25.87 -2.63
CA ASP A 257 -13.74 -27.28 -3.02
C ASP A 257 -13.71 -28.20 -1.78
N LYS A 258 -13.03 -27.81 -0.71
CA LYS A 258 -12.97 -28.55 0.56
C LYS A 258 -14.35 -28.73 1.22
N GLN A 259 -15.23 -27.79 1.01
CA GLN A 259 -16.60 -27.82 1.55
C GLN A 259 -17.64 -28.30 0.50
N HIS A 260 -17.18 -28.80 -0.64
CA HIS A 260 -18.01 -29.30 -1.73
C HIS A 260 -19.06 -28.29 -2.25
N ILE A 261 -18.77 -26.99 -2.13
CA ILE A 261 -19.64 -25.92 -2.63
C ILE A 261 -19.38 -25.74 -4.11
N GLY A 262 -20.39 -26.05 -4.94
CA GLY A 262 -20.32 -25.83 -6.39
C GLY A 262 -20.28 -24.35 -6.75
N TYR A 263 -19.39 -23.97 -7.66
CA TYR A 263 -19.30 -22.59 -8.16
C TYR A 263 -18.84 -22.54 -9.61
N LYS A 264 -19.25 -21.48 -10.31
CA LYS A 264 -18.76 -21.17 -11.65
C LYS A 264 -17.54 -20.25 -11.55
N ASN A 265 -16.37 -20.71 -12.00
CA ASN A 265 -15.17 -19.90 -12.03
C ASN A 265 -15.17 -18.96 -13.25
N ILE A 266 -15.02 -17.66 -13.02
CA ILE A 266 -15.02 -16.62 -14.05
C ILE A 266 -13.72 -15.83 -13.94
N ASP A 267 -12.97 -15.74 -15.03
CA ASP A 267 -11.82 -14.85 -15.11
C ASP A 267 -12.30 -13.41 -15.30
N ALA A 268 -12.10 -12.58 -14.29
CA ALA A 268 -12.55 -11.19 -14.27
C ALA A 268 -11.85 -10.31 -15.34
N LEU A 269 -10.61 -10.65 -15.72
CA LEU A 269 -9.87 -9.91 -16.74
C LEU A 269 -10.40 -10.20 -18.15
N SER A 270 -10.80 -11.43 -18.41
CA SER A 270 -11.36 -11.85 -19.70
C SER A 270 -12.85 -11.53 -19.82
N ASN A 271 -13.56 -11.29 -18.70
CA ASN A 271 -15.00 -11.04 -18.65
C ASN A 271 -15.31 -9.70 -17.97
N LYS A 272 -14.68 -8.63 -18.43
CA LYS A 272 -14.79 -7.28 -17.81
C LYS A 272 -16.22 -6.75 -17.75
N GLU A 273 -17.01 -6.93 -18.80
CA GLU A 273 -18.41 -6.49 -18.83
C GLU A 273 -19.25 -7.20 -17.77
N LEU A 274 -19.05 -8.51 -17.61
CA LEU A 274 -19.74 -9.28 -16.59
C LEU A 274 -19.29 -8.91 -15.18
N ALA A 275 -17.98 -8.72 -14.98
CA ALA A 275 -17.43 -8.27 -13.71
C ALA A 275 -17.99 -6.90 -13.33
N GLN A 276 -18.12 -5.99 -14.28
CA GLN A 276 -18.69 -4.66 -14.07
C GLN A 276 -20.20 -4.72 -13.75
N ALA A 277 -20.96 -5.56 -14.45
CA ALA A 277 -22.40 -5.75 -14.22
C ALA A 277 -22.73 -6.26 -12.81
N TYR A 278 -21.83 -7.04 -12.21
CA TYR A 278 -21.95 -7.53 -10.84
C TYR A 278 -21.18 -6.70 -9.79
N GLY A 279 -20.62 -5.56 -10.18
CA GLY A 279 -19.87 -4.68 -9.28
C GLY A 279 -18.57 -5.28 -8.72
N VAL A 280 -17.96 -6.23 -9.45
CA VAL A 280 -16.71 -6.90 -9.04
C VAL A 280 -15.54 -5.96 -9.22
N LYS A 281 -14.95 -5.52 -8.10
CA LYS A 281 -13.85 -4.55 -8.06
C LYS A 281 -12.48 -5.21 -7.83
N GLN A 282 -12.45 -6.42 -7.29
CA GLN A 282 -11.22 -7.16 -6.93
C GLN A 282 -11.42 -8.67 -7.09
N ALA A 283 -10.30 -9.42 -7.06
CA ALA A 283 -10.31 -10.87 -7.07
C ALA A 283 -9.58 -11.43 -5.82
N PRO A 284 -10.08 -12.48 -5.18
CA PRO A 284 -11.33 -13.20 -5.48
C PRO A 284 -12.57 -12.43 -5.00
N THR A 285 -13.64 -12.45 -5.79
CA THR A 285 -14.99 -12.03 -5.37
C THR A 285 -15.97 -13.16 -5.69
N LEU A 286 -16.76 -13.55 -4.69
CA LEU A 286 -17.81 -14.55 -4.84
C LEU A 286 -19.17 -13.86 -4.86
N ILE A 287 -20.01 -14.24 -5.81
CA ILE A 287 -21.39 -13.81 -5.93
C ILE A 287 -22.28 -15.01 -5.63
N ALA A 288 -23.15 -14.89 -4.66
CA ALA A 288 -24.10 -15.95 -4.29
C ALA A 288 -25.53 -15.47 -4.41
N PRO A 289 -26.48 -16.34 -4.83
CA PRO A 289 -27.91 -16.01 -4.83
C PRO A 289 -28.38 -15.64 -3.42
N ASP A 290 -29.25 -14.61 -3.31
CA ASP A 290 -29.86 -14.20 -2.04
C ASP A 290 -31.30 -13.72 -2.31
N GLY A 291 -32.26 -14.62 -2.21
CA GLY A 291 -33.66 -14.37 -2.56
C GLY A 291 -33.83 -14.03 -4.03
N ASP A 292 -34.47 -12.88 -4.35
CA ASP A 292 -34.61 -12.39 -5.72
C ASP A 292 -33.38 -11.61 -6.24
N GLY A 293 -32.33 -11.46 -5.40
CA GLY A 293 -31.09 -10.73 -5.71
C GLY A 293 -29.84 -11.61 -5.58
N PHE A 294 -28.74 -10.97 -5.27
CA PHE A 294 -27.47 -11.64 -5.00
C PHE A 294 -26.69 -10.90 -3.91
N ARG A 295 -25.78 -11.63 -3.27
CA ARG A 295 -24.84 -11.07 -2.27
C ARG A 295 -23.41 -11.22 -2.76
N VAL A 296 -22.61 -10.17 -2.54
CA VAL A 296 -21.21 -10.09 -2.94
C VAL A 296 -20.32 -10.34 -1.73
N TYR A 297 -19.34 -11.24 -1.87
CA TYR A 297 -18.33 -11.55 -0.88
C TYR A 297 -16.94 -11.27 -1.46
N GLU A 298 -16.40 -10.14 -1.14
CA GLU A 298 -15.08 -9.71 -1.60
C GLU A 298 -13.99 -10.31 -0.71
N ASN A 299 -12.85 -10.71 -1.31
CA ASN A 299 -11.68 -11.31 -0.68
C ASN A 299 -11.91 -12.69 -0.01
N ALA A 300 -10.80 -13.37 0.30
CA ALA A 300 -10.84 -14.74 0.87
C ALA A 300 -11.46 -14.80 2.28
N SER A 301 -11.41 -13.70 3.06
CA SER A 301 -11.97 -13.66 4.42
C SER A 301 -13.50 -13.65 4.39
N ASN A 302 -14.10 -12.80 3.55
CA ASN A 302 -15.56 -12.74 3.41
C ASN A 302 -16.10 -14.01 2.74
N ILE A 303 -15.33 -14.66 1.84
CA ILE A 303 -15.68 -15.97 1.26
C ILE A 303 -15.70 -17.05 2.36
N LYS A 304 -14.81 -17.01 3.35
CA LYS A 304 -14.87 -17.91 4.51
C LYS A 304 -16.16 -17.71 5.34
N GLU A 305 -16.64 -16.48 5.48
CA GLU A 305 -17.91 -16.23 6.16
C GLU A 305 -19.11 -16.80 5.40
N PHE A 306 -19.10 -16.71 4.06
CA PHE A 306 -20.10 -17.36 3.23
C PHE A 306 -20.09 -18.88 3.42
N ILE A 307 -18.90 -19.49 3.37
CA ILE A 307 -18.73 -20.93 3.58
C ILE A 307 -19.26 -21.36 4.94
N ALA A 308 -18.95 -20.61 6.00
CA ALA A 308 -19.45 -20.91 7.35
C ALA A 308 -20.99 -20.83 7.45
N LYS A 309 -21.61 -19.88 6.75
CA LYS A 309 -23.07 -19.75 6.70
C LYS A 309 -23.73 -20.93 5.95
N VAL A 310 -23.16 -21.36 4.82
CA VAL A 310 -23.67 -22.51 4.07
C VAL A 310 -23.54 -23.80 4.90
N ALA A 311 -22.37 -24.02 5.54
CA ALA A 311 -22.17 -25.19 6.40
C ALA A 311 -23.13 -25.25 7.58
N SER A 312 -23.53 -24.10 8.15
CA SER A 312 -24.51 -24.05 9.26
C SER A 312 -25.97 -24.23 8.79
N SER A 313 -26.28 -24.06 7.52
CA SER A 313 -27.63 -24.29 6.96
C SER A 313 -27.87 -25.72 6.52
N ASP A 314 -26.82 -26.52 6.32
CA ASP A 314 -26.95 -27.96 5.97
C ASP A 314 -27.10 -28.87 7.21
N GLU A 315 -26.98 -28.32 8.44
CA GLU A 315 -27.20 -29.07 9.71
C GLU A 315 -28.62 -28.92 10.29
N GLN A 316 -29.54 -28.24 9.60
CA GLN A 316 -30.96 -28.15 9.97
C GLN A 316 -31.86 -28.90 9.01
#